data_71ededb5af8030f7ddc4958fd878a473
#
_entry.id   71ededb5af8030f7ddc4958fd878a473
#
_cell.length_a   1.000
_cell.length_b   1.000
_cell.length_c   1.000
_cell.angle_alpha   90.00
_cell.angle_beta   90.00
_cell.angle_gamma   90.00
#
_symmetry.space_group_name_H-M   'P 1'
#
loop_
_entity.id
_entity.type
_entity.pdbx_description
1 polymer ?
#
loop_
_entity_poly.entity_id
_entity_poly.type
_entity_poly.pdbx_seq_one_letter_code
_entity_poly.pdbx_strand_id
1 'polypeptide(L)'
;TRIVRPDDVKRWDAEIYQISMYRGWIDDIGLVKQCVRSCIEKSVSYVMHPVGFPLLDHDSFGMLKVIAEVGAEKMILHDERSRDGERITGIEVDRFGEAVSELASFVPLSFENATDTHDALWFWEHFADSITLDIGHIEAAGINSVEYIQHLDQEVIKRIEYVHIHHNGEFRNGLTDHHPLHGGCRELEALDTLLRRNHDVAVILEINETDMIDDSLGLLRDVRERITES
;
A
#
# COMPACT_ATOMS: atom_id res chain seq x y z
N THR A 1 7.50 3.87 5.87
CA THR A 1 7.99 4.40 4.58
C THR A 1 8.46 3.29 3.66
N ARG A 2 8.42 3.53 2.35
CA ARG A 2 8.90 2.59 1.32
C ARG A 2 10.41 2.50 1.32
N ILE A 3 10.94 1.28 1.20
CA ILE A 3 12.37 1.00 1.02
C ILE A 3 12.60 0.01 -0.13
N VAL A 4 13.75 0.10 -0.75
CA VAL A 4 14.22 -0.83 -1.79
C VAL A 4 15.63 -1.35 -1.53
N ARG A 5 16.31 -0.86 -0.48
CA ARG A 5 17.67 -1.23 -0.11
C ARG A 5 17.79 -1.49 1.39
N PRO A 6 18.65 -2.42 1.82
CA PRO A 6 18.87 -2.72 3.24
C PRO A 6 19.37 -1.51 4.06
N ASP A 7 20.14 -0.64 3.45
CA ASP A 7 20.72 0.55 4.11
C ASP A 7 19.67 1.63 4.40
N ASP A 8 18.50 1.57 3.73
CA ASP A 8 17.40 2.50 3.98
C ASP A 8 16.67 2.19 5.31
N VAL A 9 16.81 0.97 5.85
CA VAL A 9 16.22 0.60 7.14
C VAL A 9 16.86 1.41 8.26
N LYS A 10 16.03 2.12 9.03
CA LYS A 10 16.44 3.09 10.07
C LYS A 10 17.23 4.31 9.54
N ARG A 11 17.20 4.56 8.25
CA ARG A 11 17.69 5.82 7.70
C ARG A 11 16.75 6.96 8.08
N TRP A 12 15.45 6.67 8.16
CA TRP A 12 14.41 7.60 8.57
C TRP A 12 13.75 7.11 9.86
N ASP A 13 13.23 8.03 10.65
CA ASP A 13 12.47 7.74 11.87
C ASP A 13 11.04 7.30 11.53
N ALA A 14 10.90 6.06 11.08
CA ALA A 14 9.64 5.43 10.70
C ALA A 14 9.39 4.17 11.54
N GLU A 15 8.15 3.96 11.97
CA GLU A 15 7.74 2.80 12.76
C GLU A 15 7.59 1.54 11.92
N ILE A 16 7.17 1.70 10.65
CA ILE A 16 6.97 0.60 9.72
C ILE A 16 7.66 0.88 8.38
N TYR A 17 8.24 -0.16 7.81
CA TYR A 17 8.87 -0.13 6.50
C TYR A 17 8.11 -1.01 5.52
N GLN A 18 7.97 -0.53 4.30
CA GLN A 18 7.45 -1.31 3.19
C GLN A 18 8.58 -1.69 2.25
N ILE A 19 8.80 -2.98 2.07
CA ILE A 19 9.78 -3.51 1.12
C ILE A 19 9.07 -3.68 -0.22
N SER A 20 9.29 -2.72 -1.13
CA SER A 20 8.70 -2.77 -2.46
C SER A 20 9.56 -3.59 -3.41
N MET A 21 8.91 -4.43 -4.21
CA MET A 21 9.54 -5.23 -5.24
C MET A 21 8.72 -5.15 -6.52
N TYR A 22 9.38 -4.82 -7.62
CA TYR A 22 8.74 -4.69 -8.93
C TYR A 22 9.03 -5.93 -9.78
N ARG A 23 8.05 -6.38 -10.56
CA ARG A 23 8.19 -7.58 -11.42
C ARG A 23 9.43 -7.53 -12.33
N GLY A 24 9.79 -6.35 -12.82
CA GLY A 24 11.00 -6.15 -13.63
C GLY A 24 12.33 -6.33 -12.88
N TRP A 25 12.29 -6.43 -11.55
CA TRP A 25 13.46 -6.60 -10.67
C TRP A 25 13.51 -7.99 -10.03
N ILE A 26 12.85 -8.96 -10.64
CA ILE A 26 12.65 -10.33 -10.13
C ILE A 26 13.95 -11.06 -9.87
N ASP A 27 15.03 -10.71 -10.60
CA ASP A 27 16.35 -11.32 -10.41
C ASP A 27 16.99 -10.95 -9.06
N ASP A 28 16.33 -10.06 -8.28
CA ASP A 28 16.89 -9.51 -7.05
C ASP A 28 16.17 -9.95 -5.77
N ILE A 29 15.64 -11.17 -5.74
CA ILE A 29 15.12 -11.79 -4.50
C ILE A 29 16.18 -11.78 -3.39
N GLY A 30 17.46 -11.76 -3.77
CA GLY A 30 18.59 -11.59 -2.85
C GLY A 30 18.54 -10.25 -2.11
N LEU A 31 18.19 -9.17 -2.79
CA LEU A 31 18.04 -7.84 -2.19
C LEU A 31 16.85 -7.79 -1.22
N VAL A 32 15.72 -8.39 -1.62
CA VAL A 32 14.54 -8.51 -0.74
C VAL A 32 14.91 -9.24 0.55
N LYS A 33 15.61 -10.38 0.45
CA LYS A 33 16.10 -11.12 1.63
C LYS A 33 17.03 -10.29 2.51
N GLN A 34 17.85 -9.43 1.93
CA GLN A 34 18.73 -8.53 2.70
C GLN A 34 17.91 -7.44 3.40
N CYS A 35 16.90 -6.84 2.75
CA CYS A 35 16.00 -5.87 3.37
C CYS A 35 15.26 -6.49 4.57
N VAL A 36 14.66 -7.67 4.39
CA VAL A 36 13.98 -8.42 5.47
C VAL A 36 14.94 -8.68 6.64
N ARG A 37 16.14 -9.19 6.36
CA ARG A 37 17.16 -9.42 7.39
C ARG A 37 17.50 -8.13 8.13
N SER A 38 17.68 -7.02 7.40
CA SER A 38 17.99 -5.72 8.02
C SER A 38 16.85 -5.24 8.91
N CYS A 39 15.57 -5.44 8.53
CA CYS A 39 14.43 -5.12 9.38
C CYS A 39 14.43 -5.96 10.67
N ILE A 40 14.63 -7.27 10.55
CA ILE A 40 14.69 -8.20 11.70
C ILE A 40 15.84 -7.82 12.66
N GLU A 41 17.06 -7.62 12.13
CA GLU A 41 18.24 -7.25 12.92
C GLU A 41 18.05 -5.92 13.65
N LYS A 42 17.33 -4.98 13.04
CA LYS A 42 17.05 -3.66 13.62
C LYS A 42 15.75 -3.61 14.42
N SER A 43 15.04 -4.73 14.53
CA SER A 43 13.76 -4.86 15.26
C SER A 43 12.74 -3.81 14.84
N VAL A 44 12.51 -3.68 13.53
CA VAL A 44 11.49 -2.79 12.95
C VAL A 44 10.42 -3.60 12.23
N SER A 45 9.18 -3.17 12.33
CA SER A 45 8.06 -3.77 11.60
C SER A 45 8.18 -3.53 10.10
N TYR A 46 7.73 -4.50 9.31
CA TYR A 46 7.78 -4.38 7.85
C TYR A 46 6.64 -5.13 7.18
N VAL A 47 6.29 -4.68 5.99
CA VAL A 47 5.37 -5.35 5.07
C VAL A 47 6.05 -5.51 3.71
N MET A 48 5.58 -6.48 2.93
CA MET A 48 6.06 -6.70 1.55
C MET A 48 5.05 -6.12 0.58
N HIS A 49 5.53 -5.45 -0.46
CA HIS A 49 4.69 -4.90 -1.51
C HIS A 49 5.22 -5.29 -2.91
N PRO A 50 4.87 -6.49 -3.40
CA PRO A 50 5.19 -6.91 -4.75
C PRO A 50 4.26 -6.22 -5.77
N VAL A 51 4.84 -5.38 -6.64
CA VAL A 51 4.13 -4.58 -7.63
C VAL A 51 4.20 -5.25 -9.00
N GLY A 52 3.05 -5.40 -9.67
CA GLY A 52 2.96 -5.94 -11.01
C GLY A 52 3.02 -7.48 -11.09
N PHE A 53 2.56 -8.17 -10.05
CA PHE A 53 2.46 -9.63 -9.99
C PHE A 53 0.99 -10.07 -9.98
N PRO A 54 0.34 -10.24 -11.15
CA PRO A 54 -1.05 -10.69 -11.20
C PRO A 54 -1.23 -12.09 -10.62
N LEU A 55 -2.25 -12.27 -9.77
CA LEU A 55 -2.53 -13.55 -9.09
C LEU A 55 -2.92 -14.68 -10.06
N LEU A 56 -3.59 -14.35 -11.17
CA LEU A 56 -3.98 -15.35 -12.18
C LEU A 56 -2.88 -15.66 -13.21
N ASP A 57 -1.73 -14.98 -13.15
CA ASP A 57 -0.54 -15.30 -13.94
C ASP A 57 0.31 -16.34 -13.20
N HIS A 58 0.52 -17.51 -13.82
CA HIS A 58 1.19 -18.64 -13.18
C HIS A 58 2.61 -18.30 -12.65
N ASP A 59 3.38 -17.55 -13.44
CA ASP A 59 4.77 -17.22 -13.06
C ASP A 59 4.80 -16.17 -11.94
N SER A 60 3.91 -15.18 -12.02
CA SER A 60 3.71 -14.19 -10.96
C SER A 60 3.26 -14.84 -9.65
N PHE A 61 2.29 -15.75 -9.71
CA PHE A 61 1.80 -16.46 -8.54
C PHE A 61 2.89 -17.33 -7.89
N GLY A 62 3.69 -18.02 -8.70
CA GLY A 62 4.85 -18.77 -8.22
C GLY A 62 5.86 -17.88 -7.49
N MET A 63 6.10 -16.68 -8.02
CA MET A 63 7.02 -15.71 -7.40
C MET A 63 6.44 -15.12 -6.10
N LEU A 64 5.14 -14.84 -6.04
CA LEU A 64 4.48 -14.36 -4.81
C LEU A 64 4.65 -15.37 -3.67
N LYS A 65 4.58 -16.69 -3.94
CA LYS A 65 4.88 -17.72 -2.94
C LYS A 65 6.34 -17.68 -2.49
N VAL A 66 7.28 -17.49 -3.41
CA VAL A 66 8.71 -17.34 -3.06
C VAL A 66 8.93 -16.11 -2.18
N ILE A 67 8.24 -15.00 -2.46
CA ILE A 67 8.29 -13.79 -1.63
C ILE A 67 7.71 -14.06 -0.24
N ALA A 68 6.57 -14.74 -0.15
CA ALA A 68 5.96 -15.12 1.11
C ALA A 68 6.91 -15.97 1.98
N GLU A 69 7.64 -16.91 1.37
CA GLU A 69 8.64 -17.76 2.06
C GLU A 69 9.86 -16.98 2.57
N VAL A 70 10.12 -15.77 2.08
CA VAL A 70 11.20 -14.91 2.60
C VAL A 70 10.93 -14.45 4.03
N GLY A 71 9.67 -14.53 4.49
CA GLY A 71 9.28 -14.21 5.84
C GLY A 71 8.50 -12.90 5.94
N ALA A 72 7.64 -12.61 4.98
CA ALA A 72 6.73 -11.48 5.05
C ALA A 72 5.78 -11.60 6.25
N GLU A 73 5.65 -10.55 7.05
CA GLU A 73 4.63 -10.47 8.12
C GLU A 73 3.24 -10.25 7.51
N LYS A 74 3.17 -9.45 6.44
CA LYS A 74 2.00 -9.20 5.61
C LYS A 74 2.44 -8.84 4.19
N MET A 75 1.61 -9.17 3.22
CA MET A 75 1.83 -8.81 1.82
C MET A 75 0.71 -7.89 1.34
N ILE A 76 1.08 -6.72 0.82
CA ILE A 76 0.17 -5.78 0.19
C ILE A 76 0.17 -6.05 -1.32
N LEU A 77 -0.98 -6.27 -1.89
CA LEU A 77 -1.18 -6.52 -3.32
C LEU A 77 -2.12 -5.46 -3.89
N HIS A 78 -1.92 -5.12 -5.16
CA HIS A 78 -2.87 -4.27 -5.88
C HIS A 78 -4.18 -5.01 -6.12
N ASP A 79 -5.28 -4.26 -6.20
CA ASP A 79 -6.48 -4.73 -6.84
C ASP A 79 -6.21 -5.09 -8.31
N GLU A 80 -6.99 -5.99 -8.87
CA GLU A 80 -6.76 -6.49 -10.22
C GLU A 80 -8.01 -6.38 -11.09
N ARG A 81 -7.77 -6.27 -12.38
CA ARG A 81 -8.77 -6.41 -13.44
C ARG A 81 -8.51 -7.66 -14.27
N SER A 82 -9.53 -8.07 -15.01
CA SER A 82 -9.38 -9.10 -16.02
C SER A 82 -8.39 -8.66 -17.12
N ARG A 83 -7.96 -9.59 -17.97
CA ARG A 83 -6.96 -9.30 -19.02
C ARG A 83 -7.39 -8.25 -20.05
N ASP A 84 -8.68 -8.05 -20.23
CA ASP A 84 -9.26 -7.03 -21.12
C ASP A 84 -9.46 -5.68 -20.44
N GLY A 85 -9.07 -5.56 -19.16
CA GLY A 85 -9.16 -4.33 -18.37
C GLY A 85 -10.53 -4.10 -17.72
N GLU A 86 -11.45 -5.06 -17.86
CA GLU A 86 -12.77 -5.00 -17.24
C GLU A 86 -12.76 -5.58 -15.82
N ARG A 87 -13.84 -5.43 -15.09
CA ARG A 87 -14.03 -6.08 -13.79
C ARG A 87 -13.95 -7.60 -13.93
N ILE A 88 -13.29 -8.25 -12.98
CA ILE A 88 -13.26 -9.71 -12.88
C ILE A 88 -14.69 -10.22 -12.72
N THR A 89 -15.12 -11.13 -13.58
CA THR A 89 -16.50 -11.66 -13.59
C THR A 89 -16.56 -13.16 -13.88
N GLY A 90 -17.72 -13.77 -13.61
CA GLY A 90 -17.95 -15.17 -13.94
C GLY A 90 -16.95 -16.11 -13.28
N ILE A 91 -16.41 -17.07 -14.04
CA ILE A 91 -15.46 -18.07 -13.55
C ILE A 91 -14.13 -17.49 -13.05
N GLU A 92 -13.78 -16.29 -13.50
CA GLU A 92 -12.55 -15.64 -13.03
C GLU A 92 -12.66 -15.19 -11.58
N VAL A 93 -13.86 -14.87 -11.07
CA VAL A 93 -14.10 -14.55 -9.66
C VAL A 93 -13.73 -15.74 -8.77
N ASP A 94 -14.19 -16.94 -9.13
CA ASP A 94 -13.89 -18.15 -8.36
C ASP A 94 -12.40 -18.46 -8.38
N ARG A 95 -11.78 -18.39 -9.56
CA ARG A 95 -10.34 -18.64 -9.73
C ARG A 95 -9.48 -17.62 -8.98
N PHE A 96 -9.88 -16.36 -8.97
CA PHE A 96 -9.19 -15.32 -8.23
C PHE A 96 -9.32 -15.55 -6.72
N GLY A 97 -10.53 -15.87 -6.24
CA GLY A 97 -10.78 -16.23 -4.85
C GLY A 97 -9.98 -17.46 -4.39
N GLU A 98 -9.85 -18.49 -5.25
CA GLU A 98 -8.99 -19.65 -4.97
C GLU A 98 -7.51 -19.24 -4.85
N ALA A 99 -7.02 -18.42 -5.77
CA ALA A 99 -5.62 -17.93 -5.73
C ALA A 99 -5.35 -17.06 -4.49
N VAL A 100 -6.29 -16.17 -4.13
CA VAL A 100 -6.22 -15.38 -2.88
C VAL A 100 -6.15 -16.31 -1.67
N SER A 101 -7.05 -17.29 -1.59
CA SER A 101 -7.11 -18.24 -0.47
C SER A 101 -5.85 -19.09 -0.37
N GLU A 102 -5.31 -19.54 -1.50
CA GLU A 102 -4.06 -20.29 -1.54
C GLU A 102 -2.89 -19.41 -1.03
N LEU A 103 -2.72 -18.19 -1.56
CA LEU A 103 -1.63 -17.32 -1.14
C LEU A 103 -1.77 -16.89 0.33
N ALA A 104 -2.99 -16.63 0.80
CA ALA A 104 -3.29 -16.28 2.19
C ALA A 104 -2.91 -17.40 3.18
N SER A 105 -2.80 -18.65 2.72
CA SER A 105 -2.31 -19.76 3.55
C SER A 105 -0.80 -19.67 3.85
N PHE A 106 -0.04 -18.89 3.09
CA PHE A 106 1.38 -18.66 3.29
C PHE A 106 1.67 -17.35 4.04
N VAL A 107 0.90 -16.29 3.76
CA VAL A 107 1.11 -14.95 4.31
C VAL A 107 -0.22 -14.20 4.37
N PRO A 108 -0.51 -13.44 5.45
CA PRO A 108 -1.66 -12.55 5.48
C PRO A 108 -1.61 -11.53 4.33
N LEU A 109 -2.75 -11.28 3.68
CA LEU A 109 -2.85 -10.36 2.53
C LEU A 109 -3.59 -9.08 2.92
N SER A 110 -3.22 -7.99 2.27
CA SER A 110 -3.97 -6.72 2.24
C SER A 110 -4.07 -6.26 0.79
N PHE A 111 -5.21 -5.73 0.37
CA PHE A 111 -5.41 -5.28 -1.01
C PHE A 111 -5.55 -3.77 -1.10
N GLU A 112 -4.82 -3.20 -2.04
CA GLU A 112 -4.72 -1.77 -2.31
C GLU A 112 -5.54 -1.35 -3.53
N ASN A 113 -6.12 -0.15 -3.51
CA ASN A 113 -6.82 0.50 -4.62
C ASN A 113 -5.84 1.13 -5.63
N ALA A 114 -5.08 0.34 -6.33
CA ALA A 114 -4.05 0.81 -7.25
C ALA A 114 -4.47 0.80 -8.73
N THR A 115 -5.27 -0.20 -9.12
CA THR A 115 -5.61 -0.42 -10.54
C THR A 115 -6.89 0.29 -10.93
N ASP A 116 -7.89 0.27 -10.07
CA ASP A 116 -9.17 0.93 -10.31
C ASP A 116 -9.83 1.44 -9.03
N THR A 117 -9.49 2.65 -8.65
CA THR A 117 -10.07 3.29 -7.46
C THR A 117 -11.59 3.43 -7.52
N HIS A 118 -12.20 3.59 -8.70
CA HIS A 118 -13.65 3.70 -8.84
C HIS A 118 -14.37 2.40 -8.50
N ASP A 119 -13.72 1.24 -8.69
CA ASP A 119 -14.29 -0.07 -8.48
C ASP A 119 -13.70 -0.81 -7.25
N ALA A 120 -12.83 -0.14 -6.52
CA ALA A 120 -12.10 -0.72 -5.39
C ALA A 120 -13.03 -1.30 -4.31
N LEU A 121 -14.15 -0.65 -4.02
CA LEU A 121 -15.14 -1.15 -3.05
C LEU A 121 -15.66 -2.54 -3.42
N TRP A 122 -16.04 -2.73 -4.69
CA TRP A 122 -16.47 -4.03 -5.16
C TRP A 122 -15.38 -5.10 -5.01
N PHE A 123 -14.13 -4.75 -5.34
CA PHE A 123 -12.98 -5.66 -5.22
C PHE A 123 -12.74 -6.06 -3.76
N TRP A 124 -12.72 -5.09 -2.86
CA TRP A 124 -12.54 -5.34 -1.43
C TRP A 124 -13.66 -6.15 -0.80
N GLU A 125 -14.91 -5.95 -1.22
CA GLU A 125 -16.06 -6.75 -0.76
C GLU A 125 -15.93 -8.22 -1.13
N HIS A 126 -15.31 -8.52 -2.26
CA HIS A 126 -15.22 -9.87 -2.79
C HIS A 126 -13.94 -10.62 -2.35
N PHE A 127 -12.84 -9.91 -2.17
CA PHE A 127 -11.53 -10.56 -2.10
C PHE A 127 -10.65 -10.12 -0.91
N ALA A 128 -10.97 -9.03 -0.21
CA ALA A 128 -10.10 -8.49 0.82
C ALA A 128 -10.64 -8.68 2.24
N ASP A 129 -9.93 -9.36 3.10
CA ASP A 129 -10.15 -9.32 4.54
C ASP A 129 -9.51 -8.08 5.18
N SER A 130 -8.36 -7.66 4.68
CA SER A 130 -7.59 -6.48 5.06
C SER A 130 -7.42 -5.55 3.87
N ILE A 131 -7.52 -4.25 4.11
CA ILE A 131 -7.46 -3.20 3.09
C ILE A 131 -6.25 -2.31 3.33
N THR A 132 -5.55 -2.00 2.24
CA THR A 132 -4.61 -0.89 2.14
C THR A 132 -5.28 0.22 1.34
N LEU A 133 -5.56 1.35 1.99
CA LEU A 133 -6.16 2.50 1.31
C LEU A 133 -5.06 3.42 0.80
N ASP A 134 -4.91 3.52 -0.51
CA ASP A 134 -4.02 4.53 -1.11
C ASP A 134 -4.78 5.83 -1.36
N ILE A 135 -4.47 6.85 -0.55
CA ILE A 135 -5.07 8.18 -0.64
C ILE A 135 -4.57 8.91 -1.89
N GLY A 136 -3.32 8.71 -2.25
CA GLY A 136 -2.74 9.31 -3.44
C GLY A 136 -3.41 8.81 -4.72
N HIS A 137 -3.68 7.51 -4.83
CA HIS A 137 -4.39 6.94 -5.98
C HIS A 137 -5.84 7.44 -6.10
N ILE A 138 -6.51 7.73 -4.98
CA ILE A 138 -7.84 8.36 -5.01
C ILE A 138 -7.75 9.74 -5.69
N GLU A 139 -6.80 10.57 -5.28
CA GLU A 139 -6.59 11.89 -5.89
C GLU A 139 -6.14 11.79 -7.36
N ALA A 140 -5.27 10.83 -7.69
CA ALA A 140 -4.82 10.57 -9.06
C ALA A 140 -5.98 10.17 -9.98
N ALA A 141 -7.00 9.46 -9.46
CA ALA A 141 -8.22 9.13 -10.16
C ALA A 141 -9.18 10.33 -10.32
N GLY A 142 -8.83 11.52 -9.80
CA GLY A 142 -9.67 12.72 -9.84
C GLY A 142 -10.83 12.69 -8.85
N ILE A 143 -10.77 11.81 -7.85
CA ILE A 143 -11.78 11.68 -6.78
C ILE A 143 -11.32 12.51 -5.59
N ASN A 144 -12.23 13.23 -4.95
CA ASN A 144 -11.95 13.93 -3.69
C ASN A 144 -11.77 12.89 -2.57
N SER A 145 -10.54 12.72 -2.10
CA SER A 145 -10.19 11.71 -1.11
C SER A 145 -10.87 11.93 0.25
N VAL A 146 -11.08 13.17 0.66
CA VAL A 146 -11.80 13.50 1.90
C VAL A 146 -13.24 13.03 1.83
N GLU A 147 -13.96 13.40 0.75
CA GLU A 147 -15.34 12.99 0.53
C GLU A 147 -15.45 11.47 0.36
N TYR A 148 -14.52 10.85 -0.36
CA TYR A 148 -14.47 9.41 -0.52
C TYR A 148 -14.42 8.70 0.83
N ILE A 149 -13.48 9.08 1.70
CA ILE A 149 -13.33 8.50 3.04
C ILE A 149 -14.55 8.76 3.92
N GLN A 150 -15.15 9.96 3.84
CA GLN A 150 -16.38 10.27 4.60
C GLN A 150 -17.55 9.36 4.25
N HIS A 151 -17.66 8.92 2.99
CA HIS A 151 -18.73 8.06 2.50
C HIS A 151 -18.46 6.56 2.65
N LEU A 152 -17.25 6.14 3.05
CA LEU A 152 -16.97 4.73 3.32
C LEU A 152 -17.80 4.24 4.51
N ASP A 153 -18.38 3.05 4.38
CA ASP A 153 -19.05 2.39 5.48
C ASP A 153 -18.08 2.06 6.62
N GLN A 154 -18.60 2.03 7.86
CA GLN A 154 -17.78 1.75 9.03
C GLN A 154 -17.15 0.34 9.00
N GLU A 155 -17.79 -0.61 8.35
CA GLU A 155 -17.24 -1.97 8.20
C GLU A 155 -16.04 -1.99 7.23
N VAL A 156 -16.05 -1.16 6.19
CA VAL A 156 -14.88 -0.96 5.31
C VAL A 156 -13.75 -0.28 6.08
N ILE A 157 -14.07 0.82 6.80
CA ILE A 157 -13.11 1.56 7.62
C ILE A 157 -12.38 0.66 8.62
N LYS A 158 -13.07 -0.27 9.28
CA LYS A 158 -12.47 -1.20 10.25
C LYS A 158 -11.49 -2.19 9.62
N ARG A 159 -11.64 -2.49 8.33
CA ARG A 159 -10.74 -3.39 7.60
C ARG A 159 -9.51 -2.69 7.03
N ILE A 160 -9.48 -1.34 7.05
CA ILE A 160 -8.29 -0.59 6.64
C ILE A 160 -7.23 -0.74 7.73
N GLU A 161 -6.18 -1.51 7.43
CA GLU A 161 -5.04 -1.71 8.31
C GLU A 161 -3.86 -0.82 7.93
N TYR A 162 -3.74 -0.50 6.63
CA TYR A 162 -2.66 0.33 6.08
C TYR A 162 -3.21 1.47 5.26
N VAL A 163 -2.47 2.55 5.24
CA VAL A 163 -2.68 3.67 4.33
C VAL A 163 -1.39 3.94 3.58
N HIS A 164 -1.46 3.93 2.27
CA HIS A 164 -0.44 4.54 1.43
C HIS A 164 -0.78 6.01 1.23
N ILE A 165 0.25 6.85 1.32
CA ILE A 165 0.08 8.29 1.16
C ILE A 165 1.25 8.89 0.39
N HIS A 166 0.93 9.67 -0.61
CA HIS A 166 1.82 10.50 -1.40
C HIS A 166 1.02 11.64 -2.01
N HIS A 167 1.68 12.72 -2.42
CA HIS A 167 1.00 13.80 -3.12
C HIS A 167 0.96 13.55 -4.63
N ASN A 168 -0.14 13.96 -5.26
CA ASN A 168 -0.33 13.96 -6.70
C ASN A 168 -0.41 15.39 -7.23
N GLY A 169 0.33 15.67 -8.28
CA GLY A 169 0.35 16.99 -8.89
C GLY A 169 1.51 17.14 -9.87
N GLU A 170 1.60 18.27 -10.57
CA GLU A 170 2.75 18.57 -11.38
C GLU A 170 3.98 18.81 -10.50
N PHE A 171 5.01 17.98 -10.65
CA PHE A 171 6.28 18.11 -9.95
C PHE A 171 7.47 18.17 -10.92
N ARG A 172 8.66 18.48 -10.38
CA ARG A 172 9.90 18.85 -11.10
C ARG A 172 10.28 17.96 -12.30
N ASN A 173 9.76 16.72 -12.37
CA ASN A 173 10.15 15.73 -13.39
C ASN A 173 9.02 15.40 -14.39
N GLY A 174 7.89 16.15 -14.37
CA GLY A 174 6.73 15.84 -15.19
C GLY A 174 5.99 14.55 -14.79
N LEU A 175 6.40 13.89 -13.69
CA LEU A 175 5.65 12.83 -13.05
C LEU A 175 4.48 13.46 -12.28
N THR A 176 3.41 12.71 -12.12
CA THR A 176 2.17 13.20 -11.51
C THR A 176 1.79 12.50 -10.21
N ASP A 177 2.60 11.54 -9.76
CA ASP A 177 2.34 10.73 -8.57
C ASP A 177 3.60 10.48 -7.72
N HIS A 178 3.40 9.96 -6.51
CA HIS A 178 4.44 9.61 -5.54
C HIS A 178 5.36 10.79 -5.18
N HIS A 179 4.79 12.01 -5.10
CA HIS A 179 5.51 13.21 -4.71
C HIS A 179 5.47 13.43 -3.19
N PRO A 180 6.42 14.23 -2.68
CA PRO A 180 6.44 14.60 -1.27
C PRO A 180 5.17 15.32 -0.84
N LEU A 181 4.75 15.08 0.39
CA LEU A 181 3.64 15.81 1.00
C LEU A 181 4.06 17.26 1.28
N HIS A 182 3.09 18.16 1.27
CA HIS A 182 3.28 19.57 1.66
C HIS A 182 2.12 20.05 2.53
N GLY A 183 2.35 21.07 3.35
CA GLY A 183 1.34 21.62 4.22
C GLY A 183 0.11 22.09 3.43
N GLY A 184 -1.07 21.61 3.81
CA GLY A 184 -2.34 21.94 3.16
C GLY A 184 -2.70 21.10 1.93
N CYS A 185 -1.95 20.06 1.58
CA CYS A 185 -2.38 19.13 0.57
C CYS A 185 -3.59 18.31 1.05
N ARG A 186 -4.48 17.94 0.13
CA ARG A 186 -5.75 17.27 0.44
C ARG A 186 -5.53 15.87 1.03
N GLU A 187 -4.47 15.20 0.65
CA GLU A 187 -4.10 13.89 1.16
C GLU A 187 -3.90 13.90 2.69
N LEU A 188 -3.33 14.99 3.25
CA LEU A 188 -3.21 15.15 4.72
C LEU A 188 -4.56 15.39 5.40
N GLU A 189 -5.50 16.11 4.77
CA GLU A 189 -6.85 16.29 5.27
C GLU A 189 -7.64 14.95 5.21
N ALA A 190 -7.45 14.19 4.16
CA ALA A 190 -8.03 12.87 3.99
C ALA A 190 -7.51 11.90 5.06
N LEU A 191 -6.21 11.93 5.33
CA LEU A 191 -5.60 11.14 6.41
C LEU A 191 -6.17 11.53 7.77
N ASP A 192 -6.29 12.81 8.09
CA ASP A 192 -6.93 13.29 9.34
C ASP A 192 -8.36 12.75 9.47
N THR A 193 -9.13 12.83 8.39
CA THR A 193 -10.50 12.31 8.32
C THR A 193 -10.56 10.81 8.61
N LEU A 194 -9.66 10.02 8.03
CA LEU A 194 -9.58 8.59 8.25
C LEU A 194 -9.18 8.24 9.68
N LEU A 195 -8.11 8.87 10.20
CA LEU A 195 -7.57 8.57 11.52
C LEU A 195 -8.55 8.90 12.65
N ARG A 196 -9.46 9.87 12.46
CA ARG A 196 -10.57 10.12 13.39
C ARG A 196 -11.61 8.99 13.41
N ARG A 197 -11.69 8.18 12.36
CA ARG A 197 -12.62 7.03 12.25
C ARG A 197 -11.95 5.70 12.57
N ASN A 198 -10.64 5.60 12.34
CA ASN A 198 -9.80 4.43 12.62
C ASN A 198 -8.37 4.88 12.96
N HIS A 199 -8.08 5.03 14.24
CA HIS A 199 -6.78 5.53 14.73
C HIS A 199 -5.66 4.47 14.70
N ASP A 200 -6.01 3.19 14.55
CA ASP A 200 -5.05 2.07 14.59
C ASP A 200 -4.38 1.79 13.25
N VAL A 201 -4.72 2.57 12.22
CA VAL A 201 -4.17 2.39 10.86
C VAL A 201 -2.67 2.69 10.83
N ALA A 202 -1.89 1.82 10.21
CA ALA A 202 -0.48 2.08 9.93
C ALA A 202 -0.32 2.92 8.66
N VAL A 203 0.40 4.04 8.74
CA VAL A 203 0.60 4.96 7.60
C VAL A 203 1.96 4.70 6.95
N ILE A 204 1.96 4.46 5.65
CA ILE A 204 3.14 4.20 4.83
C ILE A 204 3.31 5.34 3.82
N LEU A 205 4.38 6.07 3.96
CA LEU A 205 4.75 7.12 3.01
C LEU A 205 5.38 6.50 1.76
N GLU A 206 4.81 6.77 0.59
CA GLU A 206 5.27 6.27 -0.70
C GLU A 206 5.71 7.41 -1.62
N ILE A 207 6.89 7.95 -1.42
CA ILE A 207 7.45 9.00 -2.27
C ILE A 207 8.75 8.59 -2.94
N ASN A 208 9.04 9.21 -4.08
CA ASN A 208 10.23 8.93 -4.87
C ASN A 208 11.44 9.76 -4.42
N GLU A 209 11.22 10.94 -3.88
CA GLU A 209 12.24 11.89 -3.46
C GLU A 209 12.75 11.56 -2.05
N THR A 210 13.81 10.77 -1.98
CA THR A 210 14.36 10.28 -0.71
C THR A 210 14.93 11.38 0.21
N ASP A 211 15.27 12.53 -0.32
CA ASP A 211 15.74 13.72 0.41
C ASP A 211 14.61 14.49 1.09
N MET A 212 13.35 14.21 0.73
CA MET A 212 12.15 14.85 1.29
C MET A 212 11.32 13.92 2.19
N ILE A 213 11.81 12.73 2.50
CA ILE A 213 11.10 11.76 3.35
C ILE A 213 10.93 12.30 4.78
N ASP A 214 11.99 12.89 5.37
CA ASP A 214 11.91 13.39 6.75
C ASP A 214 10.90 14.54 6.91
N ASP A 215 10.85 15.45 5.93
CA ASP A 215 9.87 16.55 5.92
C ASP A 215 8.43 16.01 5.83
N SER A 216 8.20 15.04 4.93
CA SER A 216 6.88 14.42 4.78
C SER A 216 6.48 13.61 6.01
N LEU A 217 7.42 12.87 6.64
CA LEU A 217 7.17 12.17 7.90
C LEU A 217 6.85 13.16 9.04
N GLY A 218 7.47 14.35 9.06
CA GLY A 218 7.13 15.42 9.98
C GLY A 218 5.65 15.82 9.88
N LEU A 219 5.16 16.04 8.66
CA LEU A 219 3.75 16.37 8.43
C LEU A 219 2.78 15.26 8.88
N LEU A 220 3.17 13.99 8.71
CA LEU A 220 2.35 12.85 9.17
C LEU A 220 2.27 12.80 10.71
N ARG A 221 3.38 13.07 11.40
CA ARG A 221 3.39 13.17 12.88
C ARG A 221 2.50 14.30 13.36
N ASP A 222 2.56 15.47 12.74
CA ASP A 222 1.70 16.61 13.08
C ASP A 222 0.20 16.26 12.93
N VAL A 223 -0.18 15.47 11.94
CA VAL A 223 -1.56 14.97 11.79
C VAL A 223 -1.93 14.06 12.97
N ARG A 224 -1.08 13.10 13.33
CA ARG A 224 -1.35 12.18 14.45
C ARG A 224 -1.43 12.88 15.80
N GLU A 225 -0.54 13.83 16.08
CA GLU A 225 -0.53 14.59 17.31
C GLU A 225 -1.83 15.37 17.49
N ARG A 226 -2.30 16.08 16.45
CA ARG A 226 -3.58 16.82 16.49
C ARG A 226 -4.78 15.92 16.82
N ILE A 227 -4.78 14.66 16.38
CA ILE A 227 -5.89 13.74 16.65
C ILE A 227 -5.81 13.22 18.09
N THR A 228 -4.61 12.99 18.60
CA THR A 228 -4.43 12.48 19.96
C THR A 228 -4.77 13.52 21.02
N GLU A 229 -4.66 14.82 20.70
CA GLU A 229 -4.97 15.95 21.59
C GLU A 229 -6.45 16.37 21.55
N SER A 230 -7.25 15.87 20.61
CA SER A 230 -8.65 16.25 20.39
C SER A 230 -9.63 15.24 20.97
#